data_d50b13e14e63b3be60ad4e993367892f
#
_entry.id   d50b13e14e63b3be60ad4e993367892f
#
_cell.length_a   1.000
_cell.length_b   1.000
_cell.length_c   1.000
_cell.angle_alpha   90.00
_cell.angle_beta   90.00
_cell.angle_gamma   90.00
#
_symmetry.space_group_name_H-M   'P 1'
#
loop_
_entity.id
_entity.type
_entity.pdbx_description
1 polymer ?
#
loop_
_entity_poly.entity_id
_entity_poly.type
_entity_poly.pdbx_seq_one_letter_code
_entity_poly.pdbx_strand_id
1 'polypeptide(L)'
;MPAVRTESDPQQKIPFVVLPVQFFTERAMVEQIISDAALRDPGALVIAGRRFSSRLFVGTGKFSSAQAMADAVRASGTEMVTVALRRIDLTQPLEDQDIISHLDRNKIQLLPNTSGARTAEEAVKLARLAREMGGGNWVKLEVTPDPVYLLPDPVETLKAAEILIKDDFIVLPYIHADPVLALRLQDAGCATVMPLGSPIGTNQGIRTRESIRIIIEQARVPVVVDAGLGQPSHAAEALEMGADAALVNTAIAVARDPARTAAAFALAVVAGRESFLAGVQTTAARNWKQASASSPLTGFVNRE
;
A
#
# COMPACT_ATOMS: atom_id res chain seq x y z
N MET A 1 55.76 -47.24 -42.27
CA MET A 1 54.38 -46.86 -42.53
C MET A 1 53.99 -45.87 -41.48
N PRO A 2 53.68 -44.62 -41.81
CA PRO A 2 53.33 -43.57 -40.85
C PRO A 2 51.84 -43.58 -40.54
N ALA A 3 51.51 -43.29 -39.27
CA ALA A 3 50.17 -43.19 -38.72
C ALA A 3 49.48 -41.91 -39.19
N VAL A 4 48.24 -42.09 -39.66
CA VAL A 4 47.33 -40.99 -40.04
C VAL A 4 46.71 -40.41 -38.79
N ARG A 5 46.98 -39.11 -38.49
CA ARG A 5 46.25 -38.32 -37.52
C ARG A 5 44.99 -37.80 -38.21
N THR A 6 43.84 -38.13 -37.69
CA THR A 6 42.58 -37.48 -38.05
C THR A 6 42.43 -36.20 -37.21
N GLU A 7 42.49 -35.04 -37.86
CA GLU A 7 42.17 -33.73 -37.29
C GLU A 7 40.65 -33.67 -37.03
N SER A 8 40.31 -33.36 -35.78
CA SER A 8 38.91 -33.04 -35.41
C SER A 8 38.66 -31.56 -35.73
N ASP A 9 37.68 -31.29 -36.53
CA ASP A 9 37.19 -29.96 -36.92
C ASP A 9 36.62 -29.18 -35.67
N PRO A 10 37.16 -28.00 -35.32
CA PRO A 10 36.71 -27.26 -34.11
C PRO A 10 35.64 -26.21 -34.42
N GLN A 11 34.83 -26.30 -35.45
CA GLN A 11 33.80 -25.30 -35.80
C GLN A 11 32.36 -25.79 -35.86
N GLN A 12 31.90 -26.55 -34.89
CA GLN A 12 30.48 -26.71 -34.74
C GLN A 12 29.93 -25.55 -33.89
N LYS A 13 29.63 -24.41 -34.53
CA LYS A 13 28.89 -23.29 -33.95
C LYS A 13 27.49 -23.78 -33.62
N ILE A 14 27.19 -23.96 -32.33
CA ILE A 14 25.82 -24.13 -31.83
C ILE A 14 25.05 -22.86 -32.22
N PRO A 15 23.95 -22.94 -33.00
CA PRO A 15 23.17 -21.76 -33.31
C PRO A 15 22.54 -21.23 -32.03
N PHE A 16 22.93 -20.02 -31.61
CA PHE A 16 22.21 -19.27 -30.58
C PHE A 16 20.81 -19.01 -31.14
N VAL A 17 19.84 -19.78 -30.68
CA VAL A 17 18.42 -19.46 -30.90
C VAL A 17 18.12 -18.26 -30.01
N VAL A 18 18.19 -17.07 -30.57
CA VAL A 18 17.65 -15.87 -29.95
C VAL A 18 16.13 -16.00 -29.98
N LEU A 19 15.55 -16.54 -28.90
CA LEU A 19 14.12 -16.43 -28.69
C LEU A 19 13.77 -14.95 -28.66
N PRO A 20 12.71 -14.49 -29.35
CA PRO A 20 12.29 -13.11 -29.28
C PRO A 20 11.96 -12.82 -27.80
N VAL A 21 12.77 -12.01 -27.15
CA VAL A 21 12.43 -11.44 -25.85
C VAL A 21 11.20 -10.56 -26.13
N GLN A 22 10.01 -11.07 -25.82
CA GLN A 22 8.84 -10.21 -25.77
C GLN A 22 9.15 -9.11 -24.77
N PHE A 23 9.34 -7.90 -25.24
CA PHE A 23 9.43 -6.71 -24.42
C PHE A 23 8.07 -6.51 -23.76
N PHE A 24 7.85 -7.18 -22.63
CA PHE A 24 6.82 -6.76 -21.70
C PHE A 24 7.18 -5.35 -21.28
N THR A 25 6.28 -4.41 -21.50
CA THR A 25 6.47 -3.07 -20.93
C THR A 25 6.64 -3.25 -19.43
N GLU A 26 7.50 -2.43 -18.78
CA GLU A 26 7.72 -2.49 -17.30
C GLU A 26 6.39 -2.57 -16.54
N ARG A 27 5.37 -1.90 -17.06
CA ARG A 27 4.00 -1.93 -16.55
C ARG A 27 3.37 -3.33 -16.57
N ALA A 28 3.38 -4.02 -17.72
CA ALA A 28 2.79 -5.35 -17.83
C ALA A 28 3.47 -6.35 -16.89
N MET A 29 4.76 -6.19 -16.69
CA MET A 29 5.52 -7.01 -15.74
C MET A 29 5.10 -6.77 -14.29
N VAL A 30 4.91 -5.52 -13.87
CA VAL A 30 4.46 -5.18 -12.52
C VAL A 30 3.03 -5.67 -12.27
N GLU A 31 2.12 -5.44 -13.23
CA GLU A 31 0.73 -5.94 -13.15
C GLU A 31 0.70 -7.49 -13.04
N GLN A 32 1.54 -8.18 -13.80
CA GLN A 32 1.65 -9.63 -13.74
C GLN A 32 2.18 -10.11 -12.39
N ILE A 33 3.24 -9.49 -11.86
CA ILE A 33 3.81 -9.85 -10.55
C ILE A 33 2.77 -9.66 -9.44
N ILE A 34 2.02 -8.55 -9.44
CA ILE A 34 0.96 -8.29 -8.46
C ILE A 34 -0.14 -9.35 -8.57
N SER A 35 -0.58 -9.66 -9.78
CA SER A 35 -1.62 -10.67 -10.02
C SER A 35 -1.18 -12.06 -9.57
N ASP A 36 0.03 -12.48 -9.92
CA ASP A 36 0.56 -13.79 -9.55
C ASP A 36 0.76 -13.92 -8.04
N ALA A 37 1.23 -12.85 -7.37
CA ALA A 37 1.36 -12.81 -5.92
C ALA A 37 -0.01 -12.89 -5.24
N ALA A 38 -1.01 -12.15 -5.73
CA ALA A 38 -2.37 -12.16 -5.19
C ALA A 38 -3.06 -13.54 -5.34
N LEU A 39 -2.78 -14.28 -6.41
CA LEU A 39 -3.29 -15.64 -6.61
C LEU A 39 -2.67 -16.65 -5.62
N ARG A 40 -1.42 -16.41 -5.20
CA ARG A 40 -0.71 -17.29 -4.24
C ARG A 40 -0.94 -16.91 -2.79
N ASP A 41 -1.41 -15.68 -2.53
CA ASP A 41 -1.68 -15.21 -1.17
C ASP A 41 -2.94 -15.89 -0.61
N PRO A 42 -2.82 -16.74 0.42
CA PRO A 42 -3.98 -17.40 1.04
C PRO A 42 -4.90 -16.40 1.77
N GLY A 43 -4.38 -15.22 2.12
CA GLY A 43 -5.08 -14.15 2.80
C GLY A 43 -5.43 -13.01 1.85
N ALA A 44 -6.43 -13.18 0.97
CA ALA A 44 -6.85 -12.10 0.10
C ALA A 44 -7.19 -10.82 0.89
N LEU A 45 -6.76 -9.66 0.39
CA LEU A 45 -7.18 -8.38 0.94
C LEU A 45 -8.65 -8.14 0.61
N VAL A 46 -9.51 -8.18 1.62
CA VAL A 46 -10.94 -7.90 1.49
C VAL A 46 -11.31 -6.75 2.42
N ILE A 47 -11.89 -5.68 1.87
CA ILE A 47 -12.38 -4.53 2.64
C ILE A 47 -13.85 -4.34 2.28
N ALA A 48 -14.74 -4.38 3.27
CA ALA A 48 -16.19 -4.24 3.10
C ALA A 48 -16.74 -5.14 1.96
N GLY A 49 -16.29 -6.39 1.88
CA GLY A 49 -16.75 -7.36 0.87
C GLY A 49 -16.08 -7.23 -0.50
N ARG A 50 -15.36 -6.14 -0.79
CA ARG A 50 -14.61 -5.98 -2.03
C ARG A 50 -13.20 -6.59 -1.88
N ARG A 51 -12.83 -7.44 -2.85
CA ARG A 51 -11.49 -8.02 -2.95
C ARG A 51 -10.57 -7.08 -3.71
N PHE A 52 -9.32 -6.98 -3.24
CA PHE A 52 -8.23 -6.23 -3.85
C PHE A 52 -7.04 -7.16 -4.10
N SER A 53 -6.48 -7.10 -5.31
CA SER A 53 -5.24 -7.79 -5.67
C SER A 53 -4.02 -6.99 -5.26
N SER A 54 -4.10 -5.67 -5.35
CA SER A 54 -3.02 -4.76 -4.93
C SER A 54 -3.13 -4.42 -3.45
N ARG A 55 -2.00 -4.50 -2.74
CA ARG A 55 -1.86 -4.06 -1.35
C ARG A 55 -1.23 -2.67 -1.23
N LEU A 56 -1.02 -1.98 -2.36
CA LEU A 56 -0.59 -0.59 -2.42
C LEU A 56 -1.79 0.30 -2.72
N PHE A 57 -2.08 1.26 -1.85
CA PHE A 57 -3.02 2.36 -2.08
C PHE A 57 -2.25 3.63 -2.39
N VAL A 58 -2.77 4.46 -3.29
CA VAL A 58 -2.09 5.67 -3.76
C VAL A 58 -2.95 6.91 -3.54
N GLY A 59 -2.32 7.98 -3.07
CA GLY A 59 -2.98 9.28 -2.99
C GLY A 59 -2.75 10.12 -4.25
N THR A 60 -3.65 11.07 -4.53
CA THR A 60 -3.59 11.96 -5.70
C THR A 60 -2.95 13.33 -5.42
N GLY A 61 -2.56 13.59 -4.19
CA GLY A 61 -2.04 14.91 -3.80
C GLY A 61 -0.60 15.15 -4.24
N LYS A 62 -0.24 16.43 -4.51
CA LYS A 62 1.14 16.91 -4.76
C LYS A 62 1.77 16.53 -6.10
N PHE A 63 1.09 15.81 -6.99
CA PHE A 63 1.59 15.59 -8.34
C PHE A 63 1.70 16.91 -9.12
N SER A 64 2.64 16.98 -10.04
CA SER A 64 2.86 18.15 -10.90
C SER A 64 1.78 18.35 -11.96
N SER A 65 1.07 17.28 -12.34
CA SER A 65 -0.05 17.29 -13.28
C SER A 65 -0.96 16.07 -13.10
N ALA A 66 -2.19 16.14 -13.61
CA ALA A 66 -3.11 15.00 -13.66
C ALA A 66 -2.54 13.83 -14.47
N GLN A 67 -1.83 14.12 -15.57
CA GLN A 67 -1.18 13.08 -16.37
C GLN A 67 -0.08 12.35 -15.58
N ALA A 68 0.80 13.06 -14.86
CA ALA A 68 1.85 12.45 -14.04
C ALA A 68 1.24 11.57 -12.92
N MET A 69 0.13 12.01 -12.33
CA MET A 69 -0.64 11.24 -11.35
C MET A 69 -1.21 9.96 -11.99
N ALA A 70 -1.86 10.09 -13.15
CA ALA A 70 -2.44 8.95 -13.86
C ALA A 70 -1.39 7.92 -14.28
N ASP A 71 -0.22 8.38 -14.72
CA ASP A 71 0.90 7.49 -15.08
C ASP A 71 1.44 6.74 -13.86
N ALA A 72 1.58 7.41 -12.73
CA ALA A 72 2.00 6.80 -11.48
C ALA A 72 0.96 5.78 -10.95
N VAL A 73 -0.33 6.13 -10.97
CA VAL A 73 -1.42 5.22 -10.60
C VAL A 73 -1.41 3.97 -11.48
N ARG A 74 -1.28 4.14 -12.79
CA ARG A 74 -1.17 3.00 -13.70
C ARG A 74 0.05 2.13 -13.43
N ALA A 75 1.22 2.75 -13.23
CA ALA A 75 2.47 2.02 -12.99
C ALA A 75 2.49 1.28 -11.65
N SER A 76 1.74 1.76 -10.66
CA SER A 76 1.61 1.11 -9.36
C SER A 76 0.71 -0.14 -9.37
N GLY A 77 -0.15 -0.31 -10.36
CA GLY A 77 -1.19 -1.34 -10.35
C GLY A 77 -2.16 -1.23 -9.18
N THR A 78 -2.26 -0.06 -8.54
CA THR A 78 -3.20 0.14 -7.42
C THR A 78 -4.65 0.01 -7.87
N GLU A 79 -5.46 -0.56 -7.00
CA GLU A 79 -6.92 -0.66 -7.17
C GLU A 79 -7.68 0.26 -6.22
N MET A 80 -6.99 1.06 -5.38
CA MET A 80 -7.60 2.05 -4.51
C MET A 80 -6.84 3.37 -4.55
N VAL A 81 -7.54 4.46 -4.85
CA VAL A 81 -6.96 5.79 -4.96
C VAL A 81 -7.71 6.78 -4.09
N THR A 82 -6.99 7.45 -3.17
CA THR A 82 -7.60 8.48 -2.32
C THR A 82 -7.53 9.86 -2.95
N VAL A 83 -8.63 10.61 -2.83
CA VAL A 83 -8.82 11.94 -3.40
C VAL A 83 -9.25 12.93 -2.33
N ALA A 84 -8.51 14.03 -2.18
CA ALA A 84 -8.85 15.07 -1.22
C ALA A 84 -9.96 15.98 -1.75
N LEU A 85 -11.10 15.99 -1.10
CA LEU A 85 -12.28 16.79 -1.48
C LEU A 85 -11.99 18.29 -1.57
N ARG A 86 -11.12 18.82 -0.71
CA ARG A 86 -10.72 20.24 -0.75
C ARG A 86 -9.98 20.67 -2.03
N ARG A 87 -9.65 19.72 -2.91
CA ARG A 87 -8.91 19.97 -4.16
C ARG A 87 -9.76 19.81 -5.41
N ILE A 88 -11.04 19.51 -5.24
CA ILE A 88 -11.98 19.34 -6.33
C ILE A 88 -12.90 20.55 -6.45
N ASP A 89 -13.41 20.78 -7.65
CA ASP A 89 -14.42 21.77 -7.88
C ASP A 89 -15.78 21.25 -7.40
N LEU A 90 -16.30 21.83 -6.33
CA LEU A 90 -17.56 21.42 -5.72
C LEU A 90 -18.79 21.72 -6.56
N THR A 91 -18.64 22.41 -7.69
CA THR A 91 -19.74 22.72 -8.62
C THR A 91 -19.92 21.67 -9.72
N GLN A 92 -19.02 20.68 -9.80
CA GLN A 92 -19.02 19.63 -10.82
C GLN A 92 -19.08 18.24 -10.18
N PRO A 93 -19.70 17.24 -10.85
CA PRO A 93 -19.60 15.84 -10.43
C PRO A 93 -18.16 15.38 -10.28
N LEU A 94 -17.90 14.39 -9.41
CA LEU A 94 -16.55 13.85 -9.21
C LEU A 94 -15.96 13.25 -10.49
N GLU A 95 -16.77 12.64 -11.34
CA GLU A 95 -16.34 12.02 -12.59
C GLU A 95 -15.79 13.03 -13.61
N ASP A 96 -16.27 14.28 -13.54
CA ASP A 96 -15.87 15.37 -14.45
C ASP A 96 -14.61 16.12 -13.95
N GLN A 97 -14.11 15.79 -12.75
CA GLN A 97 -12.89 16.38 -12.23
C GLN A 97 -11.66 15.93 -13.03
N ASP A 98 -10.80 16.85 -13.42
CA ASP A 98 -9.59 16.57 -14.20
C ASP A 98 -8.73 15.44 -13.57
N ILE A 99 -8.56 15.44 -12.24
CA ILE A 99 -7.85 14.40 -11.50
C ILE A 99 -8.50 13.02 -11.66
N ILE A 100 -9.83 12.94 -11.72
CA ILE A 100 -10.59 11.69 -11.68
C ILE A 100 -10.85 11.15 -13.08
N SER A 101 -11.06 12.03 -14.06
CA SER A 101 -11.30 11.66 -15.47
C SER A 101 -10.17 10.81 -16.09
N HIS A 102 -8.95 10.90 -15.53
CA HIS A 102 -7.79 10.12 -15.94
C HIS A 102 -7.69 8.73 -15.28
N LEU A 103 -8.63 8.37 -14.38
CA LEU A 103 -8.63 7.11 -13.64
C LEU A 103 -9.65 6.11 -14.22
N ASP A 104 -9.25 4.85 -14.38
CA ASP A 104 -10.17 3.78 -14.79
C ASP A 104 -11.10 3.39 -13.62
N ARG A 105 -12.30 3.96 -13.60
CA ARG A 105 -13.32 3.74 -12.56
C ARG A 105 -13.83 2.31 -12.46
N ASN A 106 -13.63 1.48 -13.49
CA ASN A 106 -14.01 0.07 -13.44
C ASN A 106 -13.03 -0.77 -12.62
N LYS A 107 -11.77 -0.34 -12.56
CA LYS A 107 -10.71 -1.02 -11.81
C LYS A 107 -10.45 -0.37 -10.46
N ILE A 108 -10.48 0.95 -10.40
CA ILE A 108 -10.05 1.74 -9.25
C ILE A 108 -11.24 2.08 -8.35
N GLN A 109 -11.15 1.68 -7.09
CA GLN A 109 -12.03 2.18 -6.02
C GLN A 109 -11.56 3.58 -5.64
N LEU A 110 -12.40 4.57 -5.88
CA LEU A 110 -12.17 5.90 -5.29
C LEU A 110 -12.41 5.85 -3.79
N LEU A 111 -11.53 6.54 -3.08
CA LEU A 111 -11.59 6.72 -1.65
C LEU A 111 -11.51 8.23 -1.34
N PRO A 112 -12.63 8.96 -1.44
CA PRO A 112 -12.66 10.36 -1.04
C PRO A 112 -12.19 10.52 0.41
N ASN A 113 -11.36 11.55 0.71
CA ASN A 113 -10.92 11.81 2.07
C ASN A 113 -11.43 13.15 2.61
N THR A 114 -11.57 13.22 3.91
CA THR A 114 -12.04 14.42 4.62
C THR A 114 -10.89 15.34 5.07
N SER A 115 -9.75 15.26 4.39
CA SER A 115 -8.55 16.04 4.71
C SER A 115 -8.85 17.54 4.79
N GLY A 116 -8.45 18.15 5.90
CA GLY A 116 -8.72 19.55 6.23
C GLY A 116 -9.87 19.76 7.19
N ALA A 117 -10.68 18.72 7.48
CA ALA A 117 -11.64 18.76 8.57
C ALA A 117 -10.92 18.90 9.91
N ARG A 118 -11.42 19.81 10.76
CA ARG A 118 -10.88 20.05 12.09
C ARG A 118 -11.70 19.45 13.20
N THR A 119 -12.97 19.13 12.88
CA THR A 119 -13.94 18.54 13.81
C THR A 119 -14.66 17.36 13.14
N ALA A 120 -15.31 16.54 13.95
CA ALA A 120 -16.16 15.46 13.47
C ALA A 120 -17.26 15.95 12.53
N GLU A 121 -17.88 17.09 12.87
CA GLU A 121 -18.97 17.67 12.09
C GLU A 121 -18.51 18.10 10.70
N GLU A 122 -17.32 18.71 10.59
CA GLU A 122 -16.73 19.09 9.31
C GLU A 122 -16.42 17.84 8.48
N ALA A 123 -15.83 16.80 9.08
CA ALA A 123 -15.52 15.55 8.39
C ALA A 123 -16.79 14.87 7.87
N VAL A 124 -17.85 14.81 8.67
CA VAL A 124 -19.15 14.24 8.26
C VAL A 124 -19.76 15.04 7.09
N LYS A 125 -19.72 16.38 7.16
CA LYS A 125 -20.21 17.23 6.05
C LYS A 125 -19.45 16.97 4.75
N LEU A 126 -18.12 16.89 4.82
CA LEU A 126 -17.29 16.59 3.64
C LEU A 126 -17.59 15.19 3.07
N ALA A 127 -17.70 14.17 3.92
CA ALA A 127 -18.04 12.83 3.46
C ALA A 127 -19.40 12.77 2.76
N ARG A 128 -20.44 13.39 3.33
CA ARG A 128 -21.77 13.49 2.72
C ARG A 128 -21.72 14.23 1.38
N LEU A 129 -20.98 15.34 1.31
CA LEU A 129 -20.78 16.08 0.07
C LEU A 129 -20.13 15.22 -1.01
N ALA A 130 -19.06 14.46 -0.66
CA ALA A 130 -18.43 13.53 -1.61
C ALA A 130 -19.40 12.52 -2.17
N ARG A 131 -20.29 11.96 -1.33
CA ARG A 131 -21.31 11.01 -1.75
C ARG A 131 -22.30 11.64 -2.73
N GLU A 132 -22.80 12.83 -2.45
CA GLU A 132 -23.71 13.57 -3.33
C GLU A 132 -23.06 13.91 -4.69
N MET A 133 -21.76 14.11 -4.72
CA MET A 133 -21.00 14.34 -5.96
C MET A 133 -20.69 13.04 -6.74
N GLY A 134 -21.20 11.88 -6.34
CA GLY A 134 -20.96 10.60 -7.01
C GLY A 134 -19.71 9.83 -6.52
N GLY A 135 -19.14 10.22 -5.37
CA GLY A 135 -17.98 9.53 -4.76
C GLY A 135 -18.30 8.18 -4.12
N GLY A 136 -19.59 7.83 -4.04
CA GLY A 136 -20.05 6.60 -3.38
C GLY A 136 -19.99 6.72 -1.86
N ASN A 137 -20.05 5.57 -1.19
CA ASN A 137 -20.10 5.49 0.28
C ASN A 137 -18.76 5.14 0.95
N TRP A 138 -17.68 5.04 0.19
CA TRP A 138 -16.33 4.86 0.76
C TRP A 138 -15.75 6.19 1.20
N VAL A 139 -15.13 6.24 2.38
CA VAL A 139 -14.50 7.45 2.88
C VAL A 139 -13.22 7.12 3.67
N LYS A 140 -12.13 7.82 3.34
CA LYS A 140 -10.97 7.92 4.21
C LYS A 140 -11.22 9.06 5.20
N LEU A 141 -11.47 8.69 6.44
CA LEU A 141 -11.78 9.65 7.48
C LEU A 141 -10.50 10.26 8.05
N GLU A 142 -10.35 11.56 7.87
CA GLU A 142 -9.26 12.36 8.41
C GLU A 142 -9.86 13.53 9.20
N VAL A 143 -9.53 13.66 10.49
CA VAL A 143 -9.86 14.82 11.31
C VAL A 143 -8.55 15.37 11.87
N THR A 144 -8.06 16.45 11.29
CA THR A 144 -6.72 17.02 11.56
C THR A 144 -6.86 18.49 11.97
N PRO A 145 -7.04 18.79 13.27
CA PRO A 145 -7.29 20.15 13.74
C PRO A 145 -6.12 21.10 13.49
N ASP A 146 -4.88 20.58 13.47
CA ASP A 146 -3.70 21.36 13.13
C ASP A 146 -3.33 21.19 11.65
N PRO A 147 -3.42 22.26 10.85
CA PRO A 147 -3.12 22.20 9.41
C PRO A 147 -1.61 22.10 9.11
N VAL A 148 -0.72 22.25 10.08
CA VAL A 148 0.75 22.22 9.91
C VAL A 148 1.25 20.77 9.98
N TYR A 149 0.94 20.07 11.06
CA TYR A 149 1.44 18.71 11.28
C TYR A 149 0.49 17.63 10.79
N LEU A 150 -0.79 17.97 10.54
CA LEU A 150 -1.83 17.06 10.04
C LEU A 150 -1.96 15.80 10.90
N LEU A 151 -1.80 15.94 12.20
CA LEU A 151 -1.98 14.86 13.15
C LEU A 151 -3.46 14.63 13.42
N PRO A 152 -3.92 13.37 13.44
CA PRO A 152 -5.32 13.05 13.61
C PRO A 152 -5.78 13.22 15.05
N ASP A 153 -6.96 13.82 15.25
CA ASP A 153 -7.61 13.93 16.56
C ASP A 153 -8.32 12.60 16.88
N PRO A 154 -7.95 11.91 17.98
CA PRO A 154 -8.52 10.60 18.30
C PRO A 154 -10.00 10.67 18.71
N VAL A 155 -10.41 11.73 19.39
CA VAL A 155 -11.78 11.89 19.91
C VAL A 155 -12.73 12.24 18.77
N GLU A 156 -12.37 13.25 18.00
CA GLU A 156 -13.18 13.69 16.87
C GLU A 156 -13.23 12.63 15.74
N THR A 157 -12.15 11.87 15.53
CA THR A 157 -12.12 10.76 14.57
C THR A 157 -13.11 9.66 14.97
N LEU A 158 -13.12 9.22 16.24
CA LEU A 158 -14.07 8.21 16.71
C LEU A 158 -15.52 8.69 16.58
N LYS A 159 -15.79 9.93 17.03
CA LYS A 159 -17.11 10.56 16.94
C LYS A 159 -17.61 10.65 15.48
N ALA A 160 -16.75 11.07 14.55
CA ALA A 160 -17.10 11.14 13.14
C ALA A 160 -17.35 9.73 12.54
N ALA A 161 -16.53 8.74 12.91
CA ALA A 161 -16.68 7.37 12.46
C ALA A 161 -18.04 6.79 12.86
N GLU A 162 -18.45 6.95 14.12
CA GLU A 162 -19.75 6.47 14.61
C GLU A 162 -20.94 7.08 13.87
N ILE A 163 -20.84 8.36 13.47
CA ILE A 163 -21.89 9.04 12.70
C ILE A 163 -21.91 8.50 11.26
N LEU A 164 -20.73 8.44 10.62
CA LEU A 164 -20.62 8.01 9.23
C LEU A 164 -21.05 6.55 9.02
N ILE A 165 -20.73 5.66 9.97
CA ILE A 165 -21.16 4.26 9.93
C ILE A 165 -22.68 4.15 10.01
N LYS A 166 -23.35 4.96 10.84
CA LYS A 166 -24.83 5.03 10.90
C LYS A 166 -25.46 5.60 9.62
N ASP A 167 -24.69 6.35 8.85
CA ASP A 167 -25.06 6.89 7.55
C ASP A 167 -24.70 5.94 6.38
N ASP A 168 -24.37 4.67 6.67
CA ASP A 168 -24.00 3.63 5.71
C ASP A 168 -22.69 3.92 4.93
N PHE A 169 -21.76 4.65 5.52
CA PHE A 169 -20.42 4.81 4.94
C PHE A 169 -19.51 3.62 5.30
N ILE A 170 -18.66 3.25 4.35
CA ILE A 170 -17.53 2.36 4.54
C ILE A 170 -16.35 3.24 4.98
N VAL A 171 -16.06 3.22 6.29
CA VAL A 171 -15.11 4.15 6.91
C VAL A 171 -13.73 3.51 7.04
N LEU A 172 -12.71 4.20 6.52
CA LEU A 172 -11.29 3.89 6.63
C LEU A 172 -10.61 5.04 7.41
N PRO A 173 -10.44 4.94 8.73
CA PRO A 173 -9.99 6.05 9.56
C PRO A 173 -8.46 6.17 9.60
N TYR A 174 -7.92 7.36 9.31
CA TYR A 174 -6.54 7.74 9.56
C TYR A 174 -6.35 8.11 11.03
N ILE A 175 -5.42 7.45 11.72
CA ILE A 175 -5.22 7.57 13.15
C ILE A 175 -3.73 7.65 13.55
N HIS A 176 -3.45 8.13 14.74
CA HIS A 176 -2.20 7.78 15.41
C HIS A 176 -2.09 6.27 15.57
N ALA A 177 -0.88 5.73 15.66
CA ALA A 177 -0.69 4.32 15.99
C ALA A 177 -1.02 4.05 17.46
N ASP A 178 -2.31 4.18 17.78
CA ASP A 178 -2.90 3.95 19.10
C ASP A 178 -3.72 2.64 19.09
N PRO A 179 -3.23 1.57 19.74
CA PRO A 179 -3.92 0.28 19.76
C PRO A 179 -5.31 0.35 20.41
N VAL A 180 -5.51 1.20 21.42
CA VAL A 180 -6.80 1.33 22.11
C VAL A 180 -7.83 1.99 21.20
N LEU A 181 -7.45 3.07 20.53
CA LEU A 181 -8.31 3.73 19.55
C LEU A 181 -8.63 2.80 18.37
N ALA A 182 -7.63 2.05 17.88
CA ALA A 182 -7.81 1.09 16.80
C ALA A 182 -8.90 0.06 17.13
N LEU A 183 -8.93 -0.49 18.36
CA LEU A 183 -9.97 -1.40 18.80
C LEU A 183 -11.35 -0.72 18.87
N ARG A 184 -11.45 0.50 19.42
CA ARG A 184 -12.71 1.26 19.50
C ARG A 184 -13.30 1.53 18.12
N LEU A 185 -12.46 1.87 17.13
CA LEU A 185 -12.90 2.10 15.75
C LEU A 185 -13.40 0.82 15.08
N GLN A 186 -12.77 -0.32 15.35
CA GLN A 186 -13.26 -1.63 14.91
C GLN A 186 -14.60 -1.98 15.54
N ASP A 187 -14.75 -1.75 16.86
CA ASP A 187 -16.01 -1.97 17.58
C ASP A 187 -17.14 -1.05 17.07
N ALA A 188 -16.81 0.17 16.64
CA ALA A 188 -17.75 1.07 15.99
C ALA A 188 -18.20 0.61 14.60
N GLY A 189 -17.41 -0.30 13.94
CA GLY A 189 -17.74 -0.85 12.63
C GLY A 189 -16.91 -0.29 11.48
N CYS A 190 -15.76 0.33 11.74
CA CYS A 190 -14.84 0.75 10.68
C CYS A 190 -14.35 -0.44 9.85
N ALA A 191 -14.26 -0.25 8.54
CA ALA A 191 -13.86 -1.31 7.61
C ALA A 191 -12.36 -1.64 7.61
N THR A 192 -11.55 -0.72 8.12
CA THR A 192 -10.09 -0.86 8.32
C THR A 192 -9.67 -0.03 9.53
N VAL A 193 -8.39 -0.11 9.89
CA VAL A 193 -7.69 0.93 10.67
C VAL A 193 -6.44 1.34 9.93
N MET A 194 -6.16 2.67 9.92
CA MET A 194 -5.06 3.24 9.14
C MET A 194 -4.08 4.01 10.05
N PRO A 195 -3.24 3.30 10.83
CA PRO A 195 -2.26 3.94 11.69
C PRO A 195 -1.14 4.60 10.87
N LEU A 196 -0.74 5.82 11.27
CA LEU A 196 0.40 6.50 10.68
C LEU A 196 1.73 5.81 11.03
N GLY A 197 2.62 5.67 10.05
CA GLY A 197 4.01 5.29 10.28
C GLY A 197 4.83 6.43 10.87
N SER A 198 4.64 7.62 10.31
CA SER A 198 5.14 8.92 10.79
C SER A 198 4.27 10.05 10.20
N PRO A 199 4.37 11.31 10.67
CA PRO A 199 3.48 12.37 10.21
C PRO A 199 3.50 12.56 8.70
N ILE A 200 2.35 12.98 8.14
CA ILE A 200 2.14 13.14 6.70
C ILE A 200 3.26 14.01 6.07
N GLY A 201 3.87 13.49 4.99
CA GLY A 201 4.86 14.22 4.20
C GLY A 201 6.27 14.25 4.78
N THR A 202 6.53 13.59 5.92
CA THR A 202 7.86 13.59 6.56
C THR A 202 8.84 12.58 5.96
N ASN A 203 8.35 11.56 5.26
CA ASN A 203 9.16 10.49 4.65
C ASN A 203 10.08 9.75 5.66
N GLN A 204 9.74 9.74 6.96
CA GLN A 204 10.59 9.19 8.02
C GLN A 204 10.41 7.67 8.23
N GLY A 205 9.53 7.03 7.47
CA GLY A 205 9.24 5.61 7.61
C GLY A 205 8.36 5.26 8.81
N ILE A 206 8.52 4.05 9.33
CA ILE A 206 7.68 3.52 10.42
C ILE A 206 8.32 3.83 11.77
N ARG A 207 8.06 5.02 12.31
CA ARG A 207 8.54 5.45 13.64
C ARG A 207 7.69 4.87 14.78
N THR A 208 6.49 4.44 14.47
CA THR A 208 5.50 3.88 15.42
C THR A 208 5.45 2.34 15.37
N ARG A 209 6.55 1.69 14.98
CA ARG A 209 6.66 0.24 14.73
C ARG A 209 5.99 -0.62 15.80
N GLU A 210 6.34 -0.42 17.08
CA GLU A 210 5.84 -1.29 18.16
C GLU A 210 4.33 -1.13 18.36
N SER A 211 3.81 0.10 18.26
CA SER A 211 2.37 0.35 18.33
C SER A 211 1.63 -0.28 17.15
N ILE A 212 2.18 -0.17 15.93
CA ILE A 212 1.59 -0.82 14.74
C ILE A 212 1.59 -2.34 14.89
N ARG A 213 2.66 -2.93 15.43
CA ARG A 213 2.72 -4.38 15.70
C ARG A 213 1.59 -4.82 16.63
N ILE A 214 1.34 -4.08 17.72
CA ILE A 214 0.24 -4.37 18.64
C ILE A 214 -1.11 -4.24 17.93
N ILE A 215 -1.29 -3.20 17.09
CA ILE A 215 -2.52 -3.03 16.31
C ILE A 215 -2.74 -4.24 15.38
N ILE A 216 -1.71 -4.68 14.66
CA ILE A 216 -1.79 -5.84 13.74
C ILE A 216 -2.17 -7.12 14.52
N GLU A 217 -1.53 -7.37 15.67
CA GLU A 217 -1.82 -8.55 16.50
C GLU A 217 -3.26 -8.60 17.02
N GLN A 218 -3.88 -7.44 17.25
CA GLN A 218 -5.24 -7.31 17.78
C GLN A 218 -6.31 -7.07 16.72
N ALA A 219 -5.91 -6.85 15.46
CA ALA A 219 -6.81 -6.44 14.41
C ALA A 219 -7.79 -7.57 14.00
N ARG A 220 -9.05 -7.18 13.82
CA ARG A 220 -10.14 -7.99 13.27
C ARG A 220 -10.58 -7.47 11.90
N VAL A 221 -10.02 -6.35 11.47
CA VAL A 221 -10.20 -5.70 10.16
C VAL A 221 -8.83 -5.44 9.56
N PRO A 222 -8.71 -5.24 8.24
CA PRO A 222 -7.43 -4.95 7.62
C PRO A 222 -6.73 -3.72 8.21
N VAL A 223 -5.42 -3.84 8.42
CA VAL A 223 -4.55 -2.76 8.89
C VAL A 223 -3.79 -2.19 7.70
N VAL A 224 -3.97 -0.90 7.45
CA VAL A 224 -3.30 -0.18 6.36
C VAL A 224 -2.32 0.82 6.95
N VAL A 225 -1.02 0.62 6.80
CA VAL A 225 -0.04 1.61 7.25
C VAL A 225 -0.09 2.82 6.32
N ASP A 226 -0.42 3.98 6.91
CA ASP A 226 -0.62 5.24 6.18
C ASP A 226 0.37 6.29 6.68
N ALA A 227 0.74 7.20 5.79
CA ALA A 227 1.59 8.36 6.07
C ALA A 227 3.05 8.07 6.49
N GLY A 228 3.92 8.96 6.07
CA GLY A 228 5.34 8.94 6.40
C GLY A 228 6.19 7.92 5.64
N LEU A 229 5.60 7.08 4.81
CA LEU A 229 6.32 6.10 4.00
C LEU A 229 7.04 6.81 2.85
N GLY A 230 8.36 6.99 2.98
CA GLY A 230 9.17 7.80 2.06
C GLY A 230 9.99 6.99 1.07
N GLN A 231 10.09 5.67 1.26
CA GLN A 231 10.88 4.77 0.42
C GLN A 231 10.14 3.43 0.23
N PRO A 232 10.38 2.71 -0.88
CA PRO A 232 9.84 1.37 -1.08
C PRO A 232 10.13 0.41 0.08
N SER A 233 11.31 0.49 0.69
CA SER A 233 11.68 -0.32 1.85
C SER A 233 10.76 -0.12 3.06
N HIS A 234 10.21 1.10 3.26
CA HIS A 234 9.26 1.35 4.34
C HIS A 234 7.91 0.64 4.10
N ALA A 235 7.50 0.54 2.83
CA ALA A 235 6.29 -0.20 2.49
C ALA A 235 6.52 -1.71 2.62
N ALA A 236 7.68 -2.22 2.19
CA ALA A 236 8.06 -3.61 2.42
C ALA A 236 8.05 -3.95 3.91
N GLU A 237 8.68 -3.10 4.76
CA GLU A 237 8.68 -3.25 6.21
C GLU A 237 7.27 -3.34 6.81
N ALA A 238 6.34 -2.49 6.36
CA ALA A 238 4.94 -2.55 6.81
C ALA A 238 4.31 -3.92 6.56
N LEU A 239 4.49 -4.46 5.35
CA LEU A 239 3.94 -5.75 4.97
C LEU A 239 4.68 -6.93 5.64
N GLU A 240 5.98 -6.83 5.85
CA GLU A 240 6.78 -7.80 6.62
C GLU A 240 6.33 -7.88 8.08
N MET A 241 5.85 -6.78 8.66
CA MET A 241 5.26 -6.75 10.00
C MET A 241 3.89 -7.42 10.07
N GLY A 242 3.25 -7.68 8.93
CA GLY A 242 1.92 -8.29 8.82
C GLY A 242 0.79 -7.29 8.56
N ALA A 243 1.10 -6.03 8.23
CA ALA A 243 0.07 -5.11 7.74
C ALA A 243 -0.55 -5.64 6.44
N ASP A 244 -1.83 -5.35 6.23
CA ASP A 244 -2.57 -5.84 5.07
C ASP A 244 -2.31 -5.03 3.82
N ALA A 245 -2.05 -3.73 3.97
CA ALA A 245 -1.73 -2.81 2.88
C ALA A 245 -0.91 -1.61 3.37
N ALA A 246 -0.40 -0.83 2.43
CA ALA A 246 0.26 0.45 2.68
C ALA A 246 -0.35 1.53 1.77
N LEU A 247 -0.53 2.75 2.31
CA LEU A 247 -0.94 3.91 1.52
C LEU A 247 0.23 4.88 1.39
N VAL A 248 0.55 5.24 0.14
CA VAL A 248 1.66 6.13 -0.20
C VAL A 248 1.17 7.26 -1.11
N ASN A 249 1.61 8.47 -0.82
CA ASN A 249 1.30 9.62 -1.67
C ASN A 249 2.54 10.49 -1.91
N THR A 250 3.00 11.24 -0.90
CA THR A 250 4.04 12.28 -1.06
C THR A 250 5.30 11.72 -1.73
N ALA A 251 5.81 10.58 -1.28
CA ALA A 251 7.04 9.99 -1.80
C ALA A 251 6.98 9.69 -3.31
N ILE A 252 5.82 9.27 -3.81
CA ILE A 252 5.58 9.03 -5.23
C ILE A 252 5.42 10.37 -5.97
N ALA A 253 4.54 11.23 -5.46
CA ALA A 253 4.13 12.45 -6.15
C ALA A 253 5.26 13.46 -6.37
N VAL A 254 6.22 13.55 -5.44
CA VAL A 254 7.35 14.50 -5.52
C VAL A 254 8.62 13.88 -6.08
N ALA A 255 8.59 12.60 -6.46
CA ALA A 255 9.74 11.94 -7.05
C ALA A 255 10.09 12.55 -8.42
N ARG A 256 11.36 12.45 -8.82
CA ARG A 256 11.79 12.87 -10.16
C ARG A 256 11.08 12.09 -11.27
N ASP A 257 10.78 10.82 -11.01
CA ASP A 257 10.02 9.93 -11.88
C ASP A 257 8.92 9.25 -11.03
N PRO A 258 7.72 9.86 -10.95
CA PRO A 258 6.62 9.33 -10.15
C PRO A 258 6.16 7.94 -10.57
N ALA A 259 6.11 7.66 -11.88
CA ALA A 259 5.65 6.37 -12.39
C ALA A 259 6.59 5.24 -11.99
N ARG A 260 7.89 5.44 -12.18
CA ARG A 260 8.91 4.46 -11.78
C ARG A 260 8.95 4.27 -10.26
N THR A 261 8.78 5.33 -9.50
CA THR A 261 8.72 5.26 -8.03
C THR A 261 7.48 4.50 -7.57
N ALA A 262 6.34 4.72 -8.19
CA ALA A 262 5.10 3.99 -7.90
C ALA A 262 5.24 2.49 -8.18
N ALA A 263 5.84 2.10 -9.31
CA ALA A 263 6.16 0.71 -9.63
C ALA A 263 7.10 0.08 -8.57
N ALA A 264 8.11 0.82 -8.11
CA ALA A 264 9.01 0.34 -7.06
C ALA A 264 8.28 0.10 -5.73
N PHE A 265 7.34 0.98 -5.33
CA PHE A 265 6.48 0.75 -4.16
C PHE A 265 5.58 -0.47 -4.32
N ALA A 266 5.02 -0.69 -5.52
CA ALA A 266 4.20 -1.86 -5.81
C ALA A 266 4.98 -3.18 -5.63
N LEU A 267 6.19 -3.24 -6.16
CA LEU A 267 7.07 -4.40 -5.97
C LEU A 267 7.46 -4.60 -4.50
N ALA A 268 7.68 -3.52 -3.77
CA ALA A 268 8.03 -3.56 -2.35
C ALA A 268 6.91 -4.14 -1.48
N VAL A 269 5.65 -3.78 -1.71
CA VAL A 269 4.52 -4.37 -0.95
C VAL A 269 4.34 -5.85 -1.26
N VAL A 270 4.59 -6.28 -2.51
CA VAL A 270 4.58 -7.70 -2.86
C VAL A 270 5.71 -8.43 -2.14
N ALA A 271 6.94 -7.93 -2.21
CA ALA A 271 8.10 -8.55 -1.56
C ALA A 271 7.91 -8.65 -0.03
N GLY A 272 7.41 -7.58 0.62
CA GLY A 272 7.15 -7.58 2.06
C GLY A 272 6.06 -8.60 2.44
N ARG A 273 5.00 -8.70 1.64
CA ARG A 273 3.92 -9.68 1.88
C ARG A 273 4.42 -11.12 1.71
N GLU A 274 5.17 -11.42 0.65
CA GLU A 274 5.77 -12.74 0.44
C GLU A 274 6.74 -13.11 1.58
N SER A 275 7.53 -12.15 2.07
CA SER A 275 8.41 -12.32 3.25
C SER A 275 7.62 -12.69 4.49
N PHE A 276 6.50 -12.01 4.75
CA PHE A 276 5.59 -12.30 5.86
C PHE A 276 4.99 -13.72 5.76
N LEU A 277 4.46 -14.07 4.58
CA LEU A 277 3.87 -15.40 4.33
C LEU A 277 4.89 -16.52 4.42
N ALA A 278 6.13 -16.27 4.04
CA ALA A 278 7.25 -17.22 4.20
C ALA A 278 7.68 -17.41 5.66
N GLY A 279 7.13 -16.63 6.60
CA GLY A 279 7.45 -16.71 8.01
C GLY A 279 8.86 -16.22 8.34
N VAL A 280 9.40 -15.29 7.56
CA VAL A 280 10.68 -14.67 7.88
C VAL A 280 10.55 -13.92 9.21
N GLN A 281 11.28 -14.40 10.22
CA GLN A 281 11.22 -13.79 11.55
C GLN A 281 11.81 -12.37 11.51
N THR A 282 11.01 -11.40 11.95
CA THR A 282 11.47 -10.03 12.14
C THR A 282 12.53 -9.96 13.24
N THR A 283 13.43 -8.98 13.15
CA THR A 283 14.57 -8.80 14.07
C THR A 283 14.20 -8.73 15.55
N ALA A 284 12.95 -8.36 15.89
CA ALA A 284 12.47 -8.28 17.27
C ALA A 284 12.30 -9.65 17.95
N ALA A 285 12.12 -10.73 17.19
CA ALA A 285 11.98 -12.08 17.74
C ALA A 285 13.32 -12.83 17.87
N ARG A 286 14.42 -12.27 17.39
CA ARG A 286 15.73 -12.93 17.41
C ARG A 286 16.42 -12.70 18.74
N ASN A 287 16.37 -13.71 19.60
CA ASN A 287 17.41 -13.87 20.58
C ASN A 287 18.73 -14.12 19.84
N TRP A 288 19.73 -13.22 19.97
CA TRP A 288 21.02 -13.28 19.34
C TRP A 288 21.79 -14.62 19.56
N LYS A 289 21.49 -15.33 20.63
CA LYS A 289 21.97 -16.68 20.82
C LYS A 289 21.38 -17.68 19.82
N GLN A 290 20.20 -17.40 19.24
CA GLN A 290 19.61 -18.22 18.19
C GLN A 290 20.09 -17.82 16.77
N ALA A 291 20.58 -16.60 16.58
CA ALA A 291 21.15 -16.19 15.30
C ALA A 291 22.47 -16.89 14.98
N SER A 292 23.16 -17.40 15.99
CA SER A 292 24.37 -18.21 15.84
C SER A 292 24.08 -19.73 15.85
N ALA A 293 22.80 -20.13 15.93
CA ALA A 293 22.45 -21.52 15.75
C ALA A 293 22.88 -21.95 14.34
N SER A 294 23.78 -22.90 14.32
CA SER A 294 24.30 -23.49 13.10
C SER A 294 23.16 -24.00 12.21
N SER A 295 23.36 -23.91 10.91
CA SER A 295 22.48 -24.54 9.93
C SER A 295 22.14 -25.97 10.37
N PRO A 296 20.88 -26.44 10.21
CA PRO A 296 20.55 -27.84 10.43
C PRO A 296 21.47 -28.82 9.71
N LEU A 297 22.10 -28.38 8.61
CA LEU A 297 23.09 -29.16 7.85
C LEU A 297 24.43 -29.32 8.59
N THR A 298 24.78 -28.43 9.51
CA THR A 298 26.01 -28.58 10.31
C THR A 298 25.86 -29.54 11.48
N GLY A 299 24.61 -29.89 11.88
CA GLY A 299 24.34 -30.93 12.85
C GLY A 299 24.63 -32.35 12.37
N PHE A 300 24.86 -32.55 11.07
CA PHE A 300 25.26 -33.83 10.51
C PHE A 300 26.78 -34.07 10.58
N VAL A 301 27.57 -33.02 10.75
CA VAL A 301 29.05 -33.11 10.75
C VAL A 301 29.62 -33.44 12.14
N ASN A 302 28.82 -33.28 13.20
CA ASN A 302 29.25 -33.48 14.58
C ASN A 302 28.61 -34.72 15.26
N ARG A 303 28.21 -35.74 14.49
CA ARG A 303 27.85 -37.03 15.00
C ARG A 303 29.02 -37.99 14.75
N GLU A 304 30.09 -37.89 15.55
CA GLU A 304 30.99 -38.98 15.89
C GLU A 304 30.64 -39.53 17.26
#